data_eacb84cc319a638275409ee0d4e15dac
#
_entry.id   eacb84cc319a638275409ee0d4e15dac
#
_cell.length_a   1.000
_cell.length_b   1.000
_cell.length_c   1.000
_cell.angle_alpha   90.00
_cell.angle_beta   90.00
_cell.angle_gamma   90.00
#
_symmetry.space_group_name_H-M   'P 1'
#
loop_
_entity.id
_entity.type
_entity.pdbx_description
1 polymer ?
#
loop_
_entity_poly.entity_id
_entity_poly.type
_entity_poly.pdbx_seq_one_letter_code
_entity_poly.pdbx_strand_id
1 'polypeptide(L)'
;MKILLSGFCLLSFLSLSAQDSLTILFAGDAMMHQKQLDNTRRGDFFDLDSYFANIEREVKAVDIAVVNFEVPLGGEPYSGYPAFSAPENFALALQKAGFDFFLLANNHCLDRRTRGLVRTI
;
A
#
# COMPACT_ATOMS: atom_id res chain seq x y z
N MET A 1 -3.96 -16.57 -75.83
CA MET A 1 -3.42 -15.39 -75.05
C MET A 1 -4.02 -15.44 -73.64
N LYS A 2 -3.28 -15.98 -72.68
CA LYS A 2 -3.76 -16.14 -71.30
C LYS A 2 -3.25 -14.96 -70.46
N ILE A 3 -4.17 -14.15 -69.98
CA ILE A 3 -3.88 -13.02 -69.08
C ILE A 3 -3.82 -13.57 -67.67
N LEU A 4 -2.63 -13.58 -67.02
CA LEU A 4 -2.48 -13.83 -65.64
C LEU A 4 -2.80 -12.54 -64.87
N LEU A 5 -3.89 -12.54 -64.12
CA LEU A 5 -4.19 -11.50 -63.14
C LEU A 5 -3.40 -11.80 -61.84
N SER A 6 -2.32 -11.07 -61.62
CA SER A 6 -1.56 -11.10 -60.35
C SER A 6 -2.33 -10.28 -59.31
N GLY A 7 -2.99 -10.96 -58.37
CA GLY A 7 -3.63 -10.31 -57.23
C GLY A 7 -2.56 -9.85 -56.24
N PHE A 8 -2.34 -8.55 -56.12
CA PHE A 8 -1.49 -7.94 -55.13
C PHE A 8 -2.27 -7.83 -53.80
N CYS A 9 -2.03 -8.75 -52.89
CA CYS A 9 -2.64 -8.73 -51.56
C CYS A 9 -1.93 -7.68 -50.70
N LEU A 10 -2.55 -6.52 -50.50
CA LEU A 10 -2.05 -5.46 -49.62
C LEU A 10 -2.31 -5.88 -48.19
N LEU A 11 -1.30 -6.44 -47.49
CA LEU A 11 -1.33 -6.68 -46.06
C LEU A 11 -1.17 -5.34 -45.36
N SER A 12 -2.27 -4.77 -44.89
CA SER A 12 -2.28 -3.62 -43.99
C SER A 12 -1.82 -4.08 -42.61
N PHE A 13 -0.61 -3.78 -42.25
CA PHE A 13 -0.14 -3.91 -40.87
C PHE A 13 -0.83 -2.84 -40.03
N LEU A 14 -1.87 -3.20 -39.30
CA LEU A 14 -2.42 -2.41 -38.21
C LEU A 14 -1.40 -2.46 -37.06
N SER A 15 -0.61 -1.41 -36.91
CA SER A 15 0.20 -1.21 -35.75
C SER A 15 -0.75 -0.95 -34.55
N LEU A 16 -1.03 -1.98 -33.76
CA LEU A 16 -1.64 -1.83 -32.45
C LEU A 16 -0.58 -1.16 -31.57
N SER A 17 -0.70 0.15 -31.37
CA SER A 17 0.04 0.82 -30.31
C SER A 17 -0.53 0.32 -28.99
N ALA A 18 0.22 -0.52 -28.27
CA ALA A 18 -0.08 -0.79 -26.89
C ALA A 18 0.08 0.54 -26.13
N GLN A 19 -0.97 1.00 -25.49
CA GLN A 19 -0.91 2.16 -24.63
C GLN A 19 -0.36 1.68 -23.27
N ASP A 20 0.84 2.11 -22.92
CA ASP A 20 1.38 1.88 -21.59
C ASP A 20 0.49 2.62 -20.58
N SER A 21 -0.07 1.89 -19.63
CA SER A 21 -0.89 2.45 -18.56
C SER A 21 -0.28 2.08 -17.22
N LEU A 22 -0.31 3.01 -16.27
CA LEU A 22 0.09 2.80 -14.90
C LEU A 22 -1.14 2.92 -14.00
N THR A 23 -1.36 1.92 -13.16
CA THR A 23 -2.44 1.90 -12.18
C THR A 23 -1.90 2.24 -10.81
N ILE A 24 -2.50 3.24 -10.15
CA ILE A 24 -2.10 3.67 -8.80
C ILE A 24 -3.32 3.62 -7.90
N LEU A 25 -3.18 2.94 -6.75
CA LEU A 25 -4.18 2.91 -5.69
C LEU A 25 -3.75 3.87 -4.59
N PHE A 26 -4.65 4.75 -4.19
CA PHE A 26 -4.50 5.57 -2.98
C PHE A 26 -5.50 5.08 -1.93
N ALA A 27 -5.00 4.56 -0.83
CA ALA A 27 -5.79 4.26 0.34
C ALA A 27 -5.84 5.48 1.28
N GLY A 28 -6.86 5.50 2.16
CA GLY A 28 -6.95 6.49 3.22
C GLY A 28 -5.99 6.24 4.37
N ASP A 29 -6.43 6.62 5.58
CA ASP A 29 -5.60 6.63 6.78
C ASP A 29 -5.43 5.22 7.35
N ALA A 30 -4.20 4.75 7.42
CA ALA A 30 -3.84 3.57 8.19
C ALA A 30 -3.53 4.00 9.62
N MET A 31 -4.50 3.76 10.50
CA MET A 31 -4.43 4.10 11.91
C MET A 31 -4.53 2.85 12.79
N MET A 32 -3.92 2.89 13.96
CA MET A 32 -3.99 1.82 14.96
C MET A 32 -4.51 2.38 16.28
N HIS A 33 -5.83 2.34 16.45
CA HIS A 33 -6.50 2.76 17.69
C HIS A 33 -6.33 1.73 18.82
N GLN A 34 -6.65 2.12 20.05
CA GLN A 34 -6.47 1.28 21.23
C GLN A 34 -7.15 -0.10 21.10
N LYS A 35 -8.39 -0.14 20.58
CA LYS A 35 -9.11 -1.41 20.37
C LYS A 35 -8.41 -2.35 19.38
N GLN A 36 -7.73 -1.80 18.38
CA GLN A 36 -6.97 -2.59 17.42
C GLN A 36 -5.71 -3.15 18.08
N LEU A 37 -5.01 -2.34 18.89
CA LEU A 37 -3.89 -2.81 19.72
C LEU A 37 -4.33 -3.95 20.65
N ASP A 38 -5.43 -3.76 21.39
CA ASP A 38 -5.92 -4.74 22.34
C ASP A 38 -6.36 -6.04 21.67
N ASN A 39 -7.05 -5.95 20.52
CA ASN A 39 -7.56 -7.11 19.79
C ASN A 39 -6.46 -7.93 19.10
N THR A 40 -5.35 -7.30 18.74
CA THR A 40 -4.24 -7.96 18.03
C THR A 40 -3.12 -8.41 18.95
N ARG A 41 -3.11 -7.97 20.20
CA ARG A 41 -2.07 -8.32 21.16
C ARG A 41 -2.10 -9.82 21.52
N ARG A 42 -0.93 -10.46 21.45
CA ARG A 42 -0.69 -11.85 21.82
C ARG A 42 0.58 -11.93 22.69
N GLY A 43 0.44 -11.73 24.01
CA GLY A 43 1.60 -11.60 24.90
C GLY A 43 2.46 -10.39 24.53
N ASP A 44 3.69 -10.64 24.10
CA ASP A 44 4.67 -9.59 23.78
C ASP A 44 4.67 -9.16 22.30
N PHE A 45 3.80 -9.73 21.47
CA PHE A 45 3.70 -9.36 20.05
C PHE A 45 2.26 -9.00 19.65
N PHE A 46 2.10 -8.46 18.43
CA PHE A 46 0.82 -8.12 17.83
C PHE A 46 0.58 -8.98 16.58
N ASP A 47 -0.49 -9.76 16.58
CA ASP A 47 -0.88 -10.61 15.47
C ASP A 47 -1.68 -9.79 14.44
N LEU A 48 -1.03 -9.44 13.36
CA LEU A 48 -1.59 -8.65 12.25
C LEU A 48 -1.57 -9.42 10.92
N ASP A 49 -1.22 -10.70 10.93
CA ASP A 49 -1.02 -11.50 9.72
C ASP A 49 -2.23 -11.54 8.79
N SER A 50 -3.44 -11.58 9.35
CA SER A 50 -4.68 -11.58 8.57
C SER A 50 -5.42 -10.24 8.59
N TYR A 51 -4.83 -9.20 9.20
CA TYR A 51 -5.54 -7.94 9.45
C TYR A 51 -5.97 -7.24 8.16
N PHE A 52 -5.15 -7.33 7.12
CA PHE A 52 -5.40 -6.73 5.81
C PHE A 52 -5.80 -7.74 4.72
N ALA A 53 -6.07 -8.99 5.08
CA ALA A 53 -6.37 -10.07 4.13
C ALA A 53 -7.52 -9.74 3.16
N ASN A 54 -8.53 -8.99 3.63
CA ASN A 54 -9.70 -8.66 2.83
C ASN A 54 -9.43 -7.63 1.72
N ILE A 55 -8.33 -6.88 1.78
CA ILE A 55 -7.96 -5.86 0.79
C ILE A 55 -6.69 -6.23 0.02
N GLU A 56 -5.99 -7.27 0.43
CA GLU A 56 -4.71 -7.69 -0.14
C GLU A 56 -4.78 -7.91 -1.65
N ARG A 57 -5.87 -8.49 -2.14
CA ARG A 57 -6.06 -8.76 -3.57
C ARG A 57 -6.14 -7.47 -4.37
N GLU A 58 -6.89 -6.49 -3.89
CA GLU A 58 -7.10 -5.20 -4.55
C GLU A 58 -5.82 -4.37 -4.52
N VAL A 59 -5.11 -4.38 -3.40
CA VAL A 59 -3.83 -3.66 -3.24
C VAL A 59 -2.76 -4.25 -4.16
N LYS A 60 -2.67 -5.58 -4.26
CA LYS A 60 -1.68 -6.25 -5.13
C LYS A 60 -2.03 -6.26 -6.62
N ALA A 61 -3.24 -5.83 -6.98
CA ALA A 61 -3.69 -5.81 -8.38
C ALA A 61 -3.23 -4.54 -9.14
N VAL A 62 -2.66 -3.56 -8.48
CA VAL A 62 -2.18 -2.31 -9.07
C VAL A 62 -0.66 -2.27 -9.17
N ASP A 63 -0.14 -1.36 -10.00
CA ASP A 63 1.31 -1.19 -10.18
C ASP A 63 1.95 -0.47 -9.00
N ILE A 64 1.23 0.44 -8.35
CA ILE A 64 1.69 1.20 -7.19
C ILE A 64 0.54 1.37 -6.19
N ALA A 65 0.76 0.99 -4.93
CA ALA A 65 -0.18 1.20 -3.85
C ALA A 65 0.39 2.15 -2.78
N VAL A 66 -0.39 3.18 -2.45
CA VAL A 66 -0.02 4.28 -1.54
C VAL A 66 -0.99 4.34 -0.38
N VAL A 67 -0.50 4.50 0.84
CA VAL A 67 -1.32 4.64 2.05
C VAL A 67 -0.87 5.86 2.87
N ASN A 68 -1.82 6.61 3.46
CA ASN A 68 -1.51 7.58 4.49
C ASN A 68 -1.23 6.83 5.81
N PHE A 69 0.03 6.74 6.19
CA PHE A 69 0.46 6.06 7.42
C PHE A 69 0.36 7.04 8.59
N GLU A 70 -0.84 7.11 9.19
CA GLU A 70 -1.22 8.15 10.13
C GLU A 70 -0.93 7.78 11.59
N VAL A 71 0.12 7.02 11.81
CA VAL A 71 0.63 6.69 13.15
C VAL A 71 2.15 6.64 13.14
N PRO A 72 2.85 7.19 14.15
CA PRO A 72 4.29 6.98 14.27
C PRO A 72 4.61 5.60 14.85
N LEU A 73 5.73 5.04 14.45
CA LEU A 73 6.36 3.86 15.06
C LEU A 73 7.22 4.31 16.26
N GLY A 74 6.57 4.93 17.26
CA GLY A 74 7.27 5.62 18.37
C GLY A 74 7.91 4.72 19.42
N GLY A 75 7.67 3.40 19.33
CA GLY A 75 8.07 2.43 20.34
C GLY A 75 7.10 2.38 21.52
N GLU A 76 7.42 1.56 22.51
CA GLU A 76 6.61 1.41 23.72
C GLU A 76 6.64 2.67 24.61
N PRO A 77 5.55 2.91 25.38
CA PRO A 77 4.29 2.18 25.37
C PRO A 77 3.49 2.47 24.10
N TYR A 78 2.94 1.42 23.49
CA TYR A 78 2.04 1.58 22.35
C TYR A 78 0.71 2.17 22.80
N SER A 79 0.08 3.00 21.94
CA SER A 79 -1.15 3.71 22.29
C SER A 79 -1.94 4.11 21.05
N GLY A 80 -3.26 4.19 21.22
CA GLY A 80 -4.19 4.81 20.28
C GLY A 80 -4.31 6.32 20.50
N TYR A 81 -5.45 6.88 20.00
CA TYR A 81 -5.77 8.30 20.18
C TYR A 81 -5.72 8.72 21.65
N PRO A 82 -5.27 9.96 21.99
CA PRO A 82 -4.91 11.06 21.10
C PRO A 82 -3.44 11.09 20.66
N ALA A 83 -2.57 10.27 21.23
CA ALA A 83 -1.14 10.27 20.93
C ALA A 83 -0.70 8.86 20.52
N PHE A 84 -0.76 8.61 19.23
CA PHE A 84 -0.52 7.29 18.66
C PHE A 84 0.93 6.82 18.82
N SER A 85 1.08 5.52 19.01
CA SER A 85 2.33 4.79 18.83
C SER A 85 2.00 3.37 18.40
N ALA A 86 2.24 3.03 17.15
CA ALA A 86 2.01 1.69 16.62
C ALA A 86 3.26 0.81 16.77
N PRO A 87 3.08 -0.52 16.90
CA PRO A 87 4.19 -1.47 16.80
C PRO A 87 4.67 -1.58 15.35
N GLU A 88 5.93 -1.90 15.15
CA GLU A 88 6.57 -2.01 13.83
C GLU A 88 5.90 -3.02 12.92
N ASN A 89 5.35 -4.11 13.47
CA ASN A 89 4.66 -5.11 12.67
C ASN A 89 3.35 -4.59 12.04
N PHE A 90 2.82 -3.42 12.45
CA PHE A 90 1.71 -2.77 11.74
C PHE A 90 2.14 -2.28 10.35
N ALA A 91 3.31 -1.65 10.24
CA ALA A 91 3.87 -1.26 8.95
C ALA A 91 4.25 -2.50 8.10
N LEU A 92 4.82 -3.53 8.73
CA LEU A 92 5.15 -4.77 8.04
C LEU A 92 3.90 -5.50 7.50
N ALA A 93 2.78 -5.47 8.22
CA ALA A 93 1.53 -6.05 7.77
C ALA A 93 0.95 -5.31 6.56
N LEU A 94 1.04 -3.97 6.52
CA LEU A 94 0.66 -3.17 5.36
C LEU A 94 1.57 -3.46 4.15
N GLN A 95 2.88 -3.56 4.36
CA GLN A 95 3.83 -3.94 3.32
C GLN A 95 3.52 -5.35 2.76
N LYS A 96 3.24 -6.32 3.63
CA LYS A 96 2.82 -7.68 3.26
C LYS A 96 1.52 -7.69 2.45
N ALA A 97 0.59 -6.77 2.77
CA ALA A 97 -0.65 -6.58 2.02
C ALA A 97 -0.43 -5.97 0.62
N GLY A 98 0.76 -5.42 0.34
CA GLY A 98 1.16 -4.93 -0.98
C GLY A 98 1.29 -3.42 -1.09
N PHE A 99 1.26 -2.66 0.00
CA PHE A 99 1.51 -1.21 -0.05
C PHE A 99 3.00 -0.92 -0.28
N ASP A 100 3.29 -0.04 -1.24
CA ASP A 100 4.64 0.35 -1.66
C ASP A 100 5.09 1.65 -0.99
N PHE A 101 4.18 2.61 -0.81
CA PHE A 101 4.48 3.93 -0.28
C PHE A 101 3.64 4.26 0.94
N PHE A 102 4.32 4.74 1.98
CA PHE A 102 3.75 5.16 3.25
C PHE A 102 3.92 6.68 3.38
N LEU A 103 2.84 7.43 3.28
CA LEU A 103 2.88 8.89 3.42
C LEU A 103 2.88 9.25 4.91
N LEU A 104 3.89 10.00 5.34
CA LEU A 104 4.07 10.37 6.74
C LEU A 104 3.69 11.84 7.02
N ALA A 105 3.32 12.61 5.99
CA ALA A 105 2.98 14.03 6.14
C ALA A 105 1.52 14.20 6.58
N ASN A 106 1.26 13.99 7.87
CA ASN A 106 -0.06 14.10 8.49
C ASN A 106 0.03 14.72 9.88
N ASN A 107 -1.12 14.98 10.53
CA ASN A 107 -1.19 15.62 11.85
C ASN A 107 -0.69 14.74 13.00
N HIS A 108 -0.57 13.41 12.81
CA HIS A 108 -0.11 12.47 13.83
C HIS A 108 1.39 12.11 13.71
N CYS A 109 2.08 12.59 12.69
CA CYS A 109 3.51 12.28 12.46
C CYS A 109 4.42 12.67 13.66
N LEU A 110 4.00 13.65 14.47
CA LEU A 110 4.76 14.13 15.64
C LEU A 110 4.16 13.71 16.98
N ASP A 111 3.21 12.80 17.07
CA ASP A 111 2.61 12.32 18.33
C ASP A 111 3.65 11.79 19.32
N ARG A 112 4.76 11.29 18.81
CA ARG A 112 5.92 10.84 19.58
C ARG A 112 7.11 11.77 19.40
N ARG A 113 6.86 13.06 19.09
CA ARG A 113 7.85 14.11 18.86
C ARG A 113 8.84 13.72 17.76
N THR A 114 9.92 14.49 17.62
CA THR A 114 10.97 14.23 16.62
C THR A 114 11.56 12.82 16.75
N ARG A 115 11.69 12.28 17.97
CA ARG A 115 12.20 10.92 18.16
C ARG A 115 11.31 9.86 17.51
N GLY A 116 9.99 9.99 17.66
CA GLY A 116 9.04 9.07 17.05
C GLY A 116 9.06 9.16 15.53
N LEU A 117 9.11 10.39 14.98
CA LEU A 117 9.21 10.59 13.54
C LEU A 117 10.48 9.97 12.96
N VAL A 118 11.65 10.27 13.53
CA VAL A 118 12.93 9.70 13.09
C VAL A 118 12.96 8.17 13.18
N ARG A 119 12.27 7.59 14.18
CA ARG A 119 12.16 6.13 14.30
C ARG A 119 11.24 5.53 13.22
N THR A 120 10.26 6.30 12.73
CA THR A 120 9.29 5.84 11.73
C THR A 120 9.89 5.83 10.32
N ILE A 121 10.84 6.72 10.03
CA ILE A 121 11.58 6.82 8.77
C ILE A 121 12.67 5.75 8.69
#